data_c58692563571aec94a67f59ba16ee453
#
_entry.id   c58692563571aec94a67f59ba16ee453
#
_cell.length_a   1.000
_cell.length_b   1.000
_cell.length_c   1.000
_cell.angle_alpha   90.00
_cell.angle_beta   90.00
_cell.angle_gamma   90.00
#
_symmetry.space_group_name_H-M   'P 1'
#
loop_
_entity.id
_entity.type
_entity.pdbx_description
1 polymer ?
#
loop_
_entity_poly.entity_id
_entity_poly.type
_entity_poly.pdbx_seq_one_letter_code
_entity_poly.pdbx_strand_id
1 'polypeptide(L)'
;MLIPLAGSVAATFVLNNFLVTMQPDPLLRAVISALIGVALAGVALATILIRPLVRSRADLQVRYQAAIADGLRDQLTGLGNHRAFQDELDSQVEHSTRYKVPVSLVLIDLDEFKQVNDSGGHATGDQTLASFGKLVTHVLRKVDRPFRVGGDEFAILLPHTDADGAYIVARRLLVAALQPTVRDPKIKPLSFSAGVSALPDLAANRSALYAQADAALYAAKRAGRTEVIVYDPAEEVAATSPGASAAIADVIARNLLRPVFQPIVDLNTGGTLGYEGLIRPVPPAPYTDPVSLFAAAEASGHTVPLDLACVEAIVAAGARIPNEMFLSVNLSPRTVEAPEFNVAAMLSILARHGFPPERLVIELTEHQPIEDIEQVRHKLDACSRSGMRLAADDLGAGNAGLRLLSDLRFDIVKVDLGLVQRSSPGAPSSAVVESIVAFAARTGALVIGEGVEHEEQVQQLTGLGVTAAQGYLFSRPGPLPDWGAEPGPVNLLMRHVEVEPLPVDSHLEAWKRSIGLATAAAEPRLRPAAPAAPDPPRRRARDHRSAGRPPRATRSVGPG
;
A
#
# COMPACT_ATOMS: atom_id res chain seq x y z
N MET A 1 33.47 -11.97 37.54
CA MET A 1 32.47 -12.63 38.42
C MET A 1 33.04 -13.15 39.75
N LEU A 2 34.30 -13.55 39.84
CA LEU A 2 34.94 -14.07 41.05
C LEU A 2 35.44 -12.98 42.05
N ILE A 3 35.70 -11.75 41.61
CA ILE A 3 36.31 -10.69 42.43
C ILE A 3 35.41 -10.23 43.62
N PRO A 4 34.10 -9.98 43.45
CA PRO A 4 33.24 -9.58 44.59
C PRO A 4 33.08 -10.68 45.65
N LEU A 5 33.06 -11.96 45.21
CA LEU A 5 32.98 -13.08 46.13
C LEU A 5 34.26 -13.26 46.94
N ALA A 6 35.42 -13.16 46.30
CA ALA A 6 36.71 -13.22 46.93
C ALA A 6 36.94 -12.06 47.94
N GLY A 7 36.48 -10.82 47.56
CA GLY A 7 36.52 -9.67 48.46
C GLY A 7 35.63 -9.84 49.69
N SER A 8 34.44 -10.42 49.52
CA SER A 8 33.51 -10.69 50.60
C SER A 8 34.06 -11.75 51.59
N VAL A 9 34.67 -12.82 51.08
CA VAL A 9 35.29 -13.88 51.88
C VAL A 9 36.50 -13.33 52.63
N ALA A 10 37.37 -12.55 52.01
CA ALA A 10 38.51 -11.92 52.62
C ALA A 10 38.11 -10.92 53.72
N ALA A 11 37.09 -10.09 53.49
CA ALA A 11 36.57 -9.18 54.52
C ALA A 11 35.99 -9.92 55.72
N THR A 12 35.28 -11.03 55.51
CA THR A 12 34.74 -11.88 56.58
C THR A 12 35.87 -12.49 57.40
N PHE A 13 36.94 -12.95 56.73
CA PHE A 13 38.10 -13.57 57.41
C PHE A 13 38.89 -12.54 58.25
N VAL A 14 39.15 -11.36 57.71
CA VAL A 14 39.83 -10.28 58.43
C VAL A 14 39.03 -9.83 59.65
N LEU A 15 37.74 -9.67 59.52
CA LEU A 15 36.86 -9.20 60.58
C LEU A 15 36.67 -10.27 61.65
N ASN A 16 36.60 -11.54 61.28
CA ASN A 16 36.54 -12.67 62.24
C ASN A 16 37.84 -12.79 63.02
N ASN A 17 39.03 -12.57 62.39
CA ASN A 17 40.31 -12.53 63.06
C ASN A 17 40.43 -11.34 64.06
N PHE A 18 39.89 -10.18 63.68
CA PHE A 18 39.83 -9.01 64.58
C PHE A 18 38.95 -9.26 65.82
N LEU A 19 37.78 -9.90 65.61
CA LEU A 19 36.88 -10.31 66.73
C LEU A 19 37.51 -11.35 67.62
N VAL A 20 38.43 -12.20 67.15
CA VAL A 20 39.18 -13.18 67.99
C VAL A 20 40.17 -12.44 68.89
N THR A 21 40.81 -11.39 68.43
CA THR A 21 41.79 -10.62 69.21
C THR A 21 41.17 -9.79 70.38
N MET A 22 39.90 -9.38 70.23
CA MET A 22 39.15 -8.56 71.18
C MET A 22 38.55 -9.36 72.39
N GLN A 23 38.61 -10.70 72.37
CA GLN A 23 38.05 -11.59 73.39
C GLN A 23 36.60 -11.28 73.82
N PRO A 24 35.63 -11.06 72.95
CA PRO A 24 34.23 -10.95 73.36
C PRO A 24 33.65 -12.29 73.75
N ASP A 25 32.54 -12.25 74.52
CA ASP A 25 31.75 -13.44 74.86
C ASP A 25 31.51 -14.29 73.61
N PRO A 26 31.69 -15.61 73.68
CA PRO A 26 31.49 -16.53 72.54
C PRO A 26 30.15 -16.39 71.85
N LEU A 27 29.10 -16.12 72.60
CA LEU A 27 27.73 -15.90 72.08
C LEU A 27 27.65 -14.58 71.25
N LEU A 28 28.16 -13.49 71.78
CA LEU A 28 28.19 -12.18 71.10
C LEU A 28 28.99 -12.25 69.81
N ARG A 29 30.11 -12.96 69.81
CA ARG A 29 30.97 -13.16 68.61
C ARG A 29 30.25 -13.95 67.55
N ALA A 30 29.50 -15.00 67.87
CA ALA A 30 28.71 -15.79 66.94
C ALA A 30 27.61 -14.95 66.30
N VAL A 31 26.91 -14.12 67.04
CA VAL A 31 25.87 -13.23 66.57
C VAL A 31 26.45 -12.17 65.59
N ILE A 32 27.55 -11.51 65.94
CA ILE A 32 28.22 -10.51 65.10
C ILE A 32 28.69 -11.15 63.79
N SER A 33 29.32 -12.32 63.85
CA SER A 33 29.80 -13.02 62.65
C SER A 33 28.64 -13.43 61.73
N ALA A 34 27.51 -13.88 62.28
CA ALA A 34 26.32 -14.20 61.50
C ALA A 34 25.71 -12.96 60.81
N LEU A 35 25.58 -11.84 61.52
CA LEU A 35 25.08 -10.57 60.94
C LEU A 35 25.95 -10.05 59.80
N ILE A 36 27.27 -10.14 59.98
CA ILE A 36 28.21 -9.75 58.92
C ILE A 36 28.10 -10.70 57.73
N GLY A 37 28.00 -11.99 57.95
CA GLY A 37 27.78 -12.97 56.89
C GLY A 37 26.52 -12.69 56.08
N VAL A 38 25.42 -12.39 56.74
CA VAL A 38 24.14 -12.01 56.09
C VAL A 38 24.29 -10.70 55.30
N ALA A 39 24.93 -9.68 55.86
CA ALA A 39 25.15 -8.40 55.16
C ALA A 39 26.02 -8.56 53.91
N LEU A 40 27.11 -9.33 54.02
CA LEU A 40 27.99 -9.60 52.89
C LEU A 40 27.33 -10.47 51.81
N ALA A 41 26.53 -11.47 52.23
CA ALA A 41 25.72 -12.27 51.33
C ALA A 41 24.67 -11.40 50.60
N GLY A 42 24.05 -10.45 51.30
CA GLY A 42 23.11 -9.48 50.73
C GLY A 42 23.78 -8.57 49.67
N VAL A 43 24.98 -8.04 49.96
CA VAL A 43 25.76 -7.26 49.02
C VAL A 43 26.18 -8.09 47.79
N ALA A 44 26.63 -9.33 48.03
CA ALA A 44 26.99 -10.24 46.93
C ALA A 44 25.79 -10.57 46.05
N LEU A 45 24.64 -10.85 46.64
CA LEU A 45 23.39 -11.08 45.90
C LEU A 45 22.97 -9.86 45.10
N ALA A 46 23.04 -8.66 45.67
CA ALA A 46 22.72 -7.41 44.99
C ALA A 46 23.65 -7.13 43.81
N THR A 47 24.94 -7.41 43.99
CA THR A 47 25.93 -7.13 42.91
C THR A 47 25.94 -8.19 41.81
N ILE A 48 25.69 -9.46 42.15
CA ILE A 48 25.78 -10.58 41.19
C ILE A 48 24.44 -10.83 40.48
N LEU A 49 23.29 -10.67 41.14
CA LEU A 49 21.99 -10.97 40.59
C LEU A 49 21.15 -9.73 40.27
N ILE A 50 21.02 -8.79 41.21
CA ILE A 50 20.08 -7.67 41.06
C ILE A 50 20.61 -6.62 40.10
N ARG A 51 21.87 -6.20 40.20
CA ARG A 51 22.46 -5.17 39.31
C ARG A 51 22.46 -5.58 37.82
N PRO A 52 22.85 -6.80 37.42
CA PRO A 52 22.75 -7.23 36.04
C PRO A 52 21.31 -7.27 35.53
N LEU A 53 20.37 -7.71 36.39
CA LEU A 53 18.95 -7.77 36.02
C LEU A 53 18.34 -6.37 35.78
N VAL A 54 18.67 -5.42 36.66
CA VAL A 54 18.23 -4.02 36.50
C VAL A 54 18.85 -3.38 35.24
N ARG A 55 20.14 -3.64 34.99
CA ARG A 55 20.81 -3.14 33.75
C ARG A 55 20.20 -3.76 32.50
N SER A 56 19.96 -5.07 32.49
CA SER A 56 19.33 -5.75 31.35
C SER A 56 17.91 -5.22 31.06
N ARG A 57 17.13 -4.91 32.12
CA ARG A 57 15.81 -4.26 31.94
C ARG A 57 15.95 -2.85 31.36
N ALA A 58 16.90 -2.05 31.84
CA ALA A 58 17.14 -0.71 31.32
C ALA A 58 17.58 -0.75 29.85
N ASP A 59 18.51 -1.65 29.49
CA ASP A 59 18.95 -1.83 28.12
C ASP A 59 17.80 -2.31 27.19
N LEU A 60 16.97 -3.24 27.66
CA LEU A 60 15.80 -3.71 26.94
C LEU A 60 14.79 -2.58 26.72
N GLN A 61 14.57 -1.76 27.72
CA GLN A 61 13.66 -0.62 27.64
C GLN A 61 14.18 0.45 26.65
N VAL A 62 15.49 0.73 26.64
CA VAL A 62 16.11 1.62 25.67
C VAL A 62 15.98 1.08 24.24
N ARG A 63 16.26 -0.22 24.03
CA ARG A 63 16.11 -0.87 22.73
C ARG A 63 14.66 -0.89 22.26
N TYR A 64 13.72 -1.14 23.16
CA TYR A 64 12.29 -1.12 22.86
C TYR A 64 11.82 0.29 22.45
N GLN A 65 12.24 1.33 23.17
CA GLN A 65 11.95 2.72 22.81
C GLN A 65 12.60 3.13 21.48
N ALA A 66 13.82 2.68 21.22
CA ALA A 66 14.49 2.92 19.95
C ALA A 66 13.74 2.22 18.78
N ALA A 67 13.32 0.97 18.98
CA ALA A 67 12.56 0.23 17.96
C ALA A 67 11.19 0.87 17.67
N ILE A 68 10.49 1.39 18.70
CA ILE A 68 9.25 2.16 18.50
C ILE A 68 9.55 3.45 17.72
N ALA A 69 10.60 4.19 18.10
CA ALA A 69 10.96 5.43 17.42
C ALA A 69 11.35 5.20 15.95
N ASP A 70 12.04 4.09 15.64
CA ASP A 70 12.37 3.70 14.28
C ASP A 70 11.11 3.26 13.50
N GLY A 71 10.16 2.59 14.15
CA GLY A 71 8.87 2.21 13.56
C GLY A 71 7.93 3.38 13.24
N LEU A 72 8.22 4.58 13.75
CA LEU A 72 7.45 5.81 13.51
C LEU A 72 8.12 6.74 12.48
N ARG A 73 9.23 6.33 11.85
CA ARG A 73 9.94 7.11 10.85
C ARG A 73 9.83 6.51 9.47
N ASP A 74 9.78 7.38 8.46
CA ASP A 74 10.01 7.02 7.06
C ASP A 74 11.53 6.86 6.84
N GLN A 75 11.96 5.66 6.45
CA GLN A 75 13.37 5.31 6.31
C GLN A 75 14.09 6.08 5.19
N LEU A 76 13.34 6.52 4.18
CA LEU A 76 13.90 7.23 3.03
C LEU A 76 14.14 8.70 3.32
N THR A 77 13.17 9.37 3.92
CA THR A 77 13.21 10.82 4.17
C THR A 77 13.69 11.18 5.57
N GLY A 78 13.60 10.25 6.53
CA GLY A 78 13.91 10.47 7.94
C GLY A 78 12.82 11.26 8.69
N LEU A 79 11.72 11.64 8.03
CA LEU A 79 10.55 12.29 8.62
C LEU A 79 9.69 11.29 9.41
N GLY A 80 8.64 11.77 10.09
CA GLY A 80 7.61 10.88 10.59
C GLY A 80 6.93 10.11 9.44
N ASN A 81 6.52 8.87 9.67
CA ASN A 81 5.73 8.12 8.70
C ASN A 81 4.23 8.37 8.88
N HIS A 82 3.40 7.76 8.05
CA HIS A 82 1.94 7.91 8.12
C HIS A 82 1.37 7.59 9.51
N ARG A 83 1.86 6.54 10.17
CA ARG A 83 1.40 6.19 11.53
C ARG A 83 1.72 7.30 12.53
N ALA A 84 2.94 7.81 12.50
CA ALA A 84 3.35 8.92 13.35
C ALA A 84 2.51 10.18 13.07
N PHE A 85 2.11 10.41 11.81
CA PHE A 85 1.22 11.49 11.43
C PHE A 85 -0.16 11.35 12.08
N GLN A 86 -0.78 10.17 12.01
CA GLN A 86 -2.10 9.94 12.59
C GLN A 86 -2.10 10.14 14.11
N ASP A 87 -1.11 9.55 14.79
CA ASP A 87 -0.95 9.64 16.26
C ASP A 87 -0.72 11.11 16.70
N GLU A 88 0.13 11.85 15.98
CA GLU A 88 0.42 13.26 16.29
C GLU A 88 -0.76 14.17 15.96
N LEU A 89 -1.48 13.94 14.85
CA LEU A 89 -2.67 14.71 14.46
C LEU A 89 -3.74 14.62 15.55
N ASP A 90 -4.03 13.42 16.06
CA ASP A 90 -4.99 13.22 17.14
C ASP A 90 -4.57 13.98 18.40
N SER A 91 -3.29 13.86 18.78
CA SER A 91 -2.73 14.54 19.94
C SER A 91 -2.80 16.06 19.82
N GLN A 92 -2.45 16.63 18.67
CA GLN A 92 -2.45 18.08 18.44
C GLN A 92 -3.87 18.66 18.37
N VAL A 93 -4.83 17.93 17.78
CA VAL A 93 -6.25 18.32 17.75
C VAL A 93 -6.83 18.31 19.16
N GLU A 94 -6.57 17.28 19.96
CA GLU A 94 -7.00 17.24 21.37
C GLU A 94 -6.41 18.40 22.16
N HIS A 95 -5.10 18.66 21.99
CA HIS A 95 -4.42 19.77 22.63
C HIS A 95 -5.02 21.14 22.23
N SER A 96 -5.20 21.36 20.93
CA SER A 96 -5.81 22.57 20.38
C SER A 96 -7.21 22.80 20.94
N THR A 97 -8.05 21.77 20.95
CA THR A 97 -9.43 21.83 21.45
C THR A 97 -9.48 22.15 22.95
N ARG A 98 -8.58 21.52 23.73
CA ARG A 98 -8.54 21.67 25.20
C ARG A 98 -8.01 23.02 25.63
N TYR A 99 -6.94 23.51 25.01
CA TYR A 99 -6.24 24.73 25.44
C TYR A 99 -6.57 25.95 24.59
N LYS A 100 -7.41 25.79 23.56
CA LYS A 100 -7.81 26.88 22.63
C LYS A 100 -6.61 27.53 21.95
N VAL A 101 -5.60 26.74 21.61
CA VAL A 101 -4.42 27.19 20.86
C VAL A 101 -4.53 26.73 19.41
N PRO A 102 -4.12 27.54 18.41
CA PRO A 102 -4.24 27.15 17.02
C PRO A 102 -3.31 26.00 16.68
N VAL A 103 -3.75 25.13 15.76
CA VAL A 103 -2.93 24.17 15.07
C VAL A 103 -3.32 24.14 13.60
N SER A 104 -2.33 24.15 12.72
CA SER A 104 -2.55 24.06 11.28
C SER A 104 -2.01 22.76 10.71
N LEU A 105 -2.69 22.29 9.69
CA LEU A 105 -2.26 21.19 8.84
C LEU A 105 -1.95 21.71 7.44
N VAL A 106 -0.78 21.33 6.92
CA VAL A 106 -0.38 21.54 5.53
C VAL A 106 -0.22 20.17 4.88
N LEU A 107 -1.02 19.88 3.87
CA LEU A 107 -0.84 18.71 3.00
C LEU A 107 -0.08 19.13 1.75
N ILE A 108 0.87 18.32 1.32
CA ILE A 108 1.78 18.62 0.22
C ILE A 108 1.87 17.41 -0.71
N ASP A 109 1.87 17.67 -2.03
CA ASP A 109 2.07 16.67 -3.06
C ASP A 109 3.10 17.20 -4.07
N LEU A 110 4.12 16.40 -4.37
CA LEU A 110 5.19 16.78 -5.30
C LEU A 110 4.68 16.75 -6.73
N ASP A 111 4.71 17.91 -7.40
CA ASP A 111 4.22 18.02 -8.76
C ASP A 111 5.05 17.16 -9.73
N GLU A 112 4.36 16.43 -10.60
CA GLU A 112 4.95 15.63 -11.67
C GLU A 112 6.01 14.60 -11.20
N PHE A 113 5.94 14.15 -9.95
CA PHE A 113 6.92 13.20 -9.39
C PHE A 113 6.99 11.90 -10.20
N LYS A 114 5.88 11.47 -10.78
CA LYS A 114 5.87 10.32 -11.71
C LYS A 114 6.82 10.53 -12.88
N GLN A 115 6.89 11.74 -13.47
CA GLN A 115 7.81 12.04 -14.58
C GLN A 115 9.29 11.98 -14.13
N VAL A 116 9.57 12.32 -12.86
CA VAL A 116 10.92 12.17 -12.30
C VAL A 116 11.31 10.68 -12.25
N ASN A 117 10.40 9.80 -11.83
CA ASN A 117 10.61 8.35 -11.85
C ASN A 117 10.75 7.81 -13.28
N ASP A 118 9.84 8.21 -14.19
CA ASP A 118 9.81 7.72 -15.57
C ASP A 118 11.07 8.13 -16.36
N SER A 119 11.64 9.31 -16.07
CA SER A 119 12.82 9.83 -16.77
C SER A 119 14.16 9.45 -16.14
N GLY A 120 14.21 9.32 -14.81
CA GLY A 120 15.45 9.12 -14.06
C GLY A 120 15.55 7.76 -13.34
N GLY A 121 14.49 6.96 -13.39
CA GLY A 121 14.35 5.71 -12.64
C GLY A 121 14.04 5.95 -11.15
N HIS A 122 13.59 4.89 -10.46
CA HIS A 122 13.20 4.96 -9.04
C HIS A 122 14.32 5.45 -8.11
N ALA A 123 15.58 5.13 -8.41
CA ALA A 123 16.70 5.63 -7.63
C ALA A 123 16.80 7.17 -7.63
N THR A 124 16.42 7.82 -8.75
CA THR A 124 16.36 9.28 -8.86
C THR A 124 15.16 9.82 -8.07
N GLY A 125 14.01 9.15 -8.13
CA GLY A 125 12.84 9.48 -7.32
C GLY A 125 13.14 9.38 -5.82
N ASP A 126 13.78 8.31 -5.37
CA ASP A 126 14.18 8.12 -3.97
C ASP A 126 15.14 9.22 -3.51
N GLN A 127 16.12 9.58 -4.34
CA GLN A 127 17.05 10.69 -4.05
C GLN A 127 16.30 12.03 -3.95
N THR A 128 15.30 12.23 -4.79
CA THR A 128 14.43 13.42 -4.80
C THR A 128 13.62 13.50 -3.50
N LEU A 129 12.96 12.43 -3.10
CA LEU A 129 12.20 12.34 -1.84
C LEU A 129 13.09 12.56 -0.62
N ALA A 130 14.25 11.91 -0.56
CA ALA A 130 15.22 12.10 0.53
C ALA A 130 15.72 13.53 0.62
N SER A 131 15.91 14.18 -0.54
CA SER A 131 16.35 15.58 -0.61
C SER A 131 15.25 16.53 -0.15
N PHE A 132 14.01 16.27 -0.53
CA PHE A 132 12.84 17.03 -0.06
C PHE A 132 12.66 16.88 1.45
N GLY A 133 12.79 15.68 2.02
CA GLY A 133 12.73 15.46 3.47
C GLY A 133 13.80 16.26 4.24
N LYS A 134 15.02 16.37 3.70
CA LYS A 134 16.09 17.21 4.28
C LYS A 134 15.73 18.69 4.19
N LEU A 135 15.20 19.14 3.05
CA LEU A 135 14.76 20.52 2.86
C LEU A 135 13.66 20.89 3.86
N VAL A 136 12.63 20.06 3.99
CA VAL A 136 11.54 20.25 4.96
C VAL A 136 12.11 20.39 6.37
N THR A 137 12.98 19.47 6.80
CA THR A 137 13.61 19.52 8.12
C THR A 137 14.45 20.79 8.34
N HIS A 138 15.06 21.32 7.27
CA HIS A 138 15.89 22.53 7.36
C HIS A 138 15.06 23.82 7.47
N VAL A 139 13.91 23.88 6.79
CA VAL A 139 13.03 25.05 6.75
C VAL A 139 12.16 25.17 7.99
N LEU A 140 11.76 24.04 8.58
CA LEU A 140 10.84 23.97 9.71
C LEU A 140 11.53 24.23 11.06
N ARG A 141 10.72 24.66 12.04
CA ARG A 141 11.13 24.81 13.45
C ARG A 141 11.17 23.46 14.15
N LYS A 142 11.86 23.34 15.27
CA LYS A 142 11.90 22.10 16.08
C LYS A 142 10.54 21.64 16.59
N VAL A 143 9.59 22.57 16.75
CA VAL A 143 8.23 22.26 17.23
C VAL A 143 7.32 21.80 16.10
N ASP A 144 7.62 22.14 14.86
CA ASP A 144 6.87 21.71 13.69
C ASP A 144 7.09 20.21 13.46
N ARG A 145 6.08 19.54 12.97
CA ARG A 145 6.04 18.09 12.83
C ARG A 145 5.85 17.70 11.36
N PRO A 146 6.92 17.40 10.63
CA PRO A 146 6.82 16.93 9.26
C PRO A 146 6.71 15.41 9.17
N PHE A 147 5.92 14.94 8.18
CA PHE A 147 5.66 13.54 7.91
C PHE A 147 5.67 13.28 6.41
N ARG A 148 6.00 12.05 6.03
CA ARG A 148 5.69 11.49 4.72
C ARG A 148 4.53 10.52 4.88
N VAL A 149 3.39 10.84 4.24
CA VAL A 149 2.14 10.08 4.41
C VAL A 149 1.94 9.02 3.34
N GLY A 150 2.55 9.19 2.17
CA GLY A 150 2.49 8.20 1.09
C GLY A 150 3.39 8.59 -0.06
N GLY A 151 3.70 7.76 -0.99
CA GLY A 151 4.41 8.05 -2.26
C GLY A 151 5.19 9.37 -2.32
N ASP A 152 4.60 10.36 -2.96
CA ASP A 152 5.03 11.75 -3.11
C ASP A 152 4.28 12.73 -2.20
N GLU A 153 3.48 12.22 -1.26
CA GLU A 153 2.66 13.02 -0.36
C GLU A 153 3.34 13.24 0.99
N PHE A 154 3.26 14.49 1.47
CA PHE A 154 3.81 14.90 2.76
C PHE A 154 2.76 15.68 3.55
N ALA A 155 2.89 15.64 4.88
CA ALA A 155 2.07 16.42 5.79
C ALA A 155 2.97 17.19 6.77
N ILE A 156 2.54 18.39 7.16
CA ILE A 156 3.20 19.17 8.20
C ILE A 156 2.15 19.63 9.20
N LEU A 157 2.32 19.26 10.46
CA LEU A 157 1.56 19.82 11.56
C LEU A 157 2.33 20.99 12.16
N LEU A 158 1.66 22.12 12.31
CA LEU A 158 2.22 23.37 12.80
C LEU A 158 1.51 23.76 14.11
N PRO A 159 2.02 23.30 15.28
CA PRO A 159 1.47 23.71 16.58
C PRO A 159 1.58 25.21 16.79
N HIS A 160 0.60 25.79 17.49
CA HIS A 160 0.55 27.21 17.82
C HIS A 160 0.66 28.14 16.59
N THR A 161 0.09 27.71 15.47
CA THR A 161 0.16 28.43 14.20
C THR A 161 -1.24 28.45 13.57
N ASP A 162 -1.73 29.63 13.20
CA ASP A 162 -2.97 29.85 12.48
C ASP A 162 -2.81 29.60 10.96
N ALA A 163 -3.88 29.74 10.22
CA ALA A 163 -3.90 29.48 8.78
C ALA A 163 -2.92 30.40 8.00
N ASP A 164 -2.87 31.68 8.36
CA ASP A 164 -1.97 32.66 7.70
C ASP A 164 -0.50 32.33 7.98
N GLY A 165 -0.18 32.00 9.23
CA GLY A 165 1.16 31.55 9.62
C GLY A 165 1.56 30.27 8.89
N ALA A 166 0.64 29.33 8.75
CA ALA A 166 0.88 28.08 8.02
C ALA A 166 1.10 28.32 6.52
N TYR A 167 0.32 29.20 5.92
CA TYR A 167 0.52 29.64 4.53
C TYR A 167 1.93 30.22 4.33
N ILE A 168 2.38 31.11 5.22
CA ILE A 168 3.74 31.68 5.14
C ILE A 168 4.80 30.59 5.22
N VAL A 169 4.65 29.60 6.11
CA VAL A 169 5.60 28.48 6.23
C VAL A 169 5.61 27.63 4.96
N ALA A 170 4.45 27.26 4.44
CA ALA A 170 4.31 26.46 3.22
C ALA A 170 4.86 27.20 1.99
N ARG A 171 4.57 28.50 1.85
CA ARG A 171 5.14 29.34 0.77
C ARG A 171 6.64 29.46 0.86
N ARG A 172 7.21 29.63 2.05
CA ARG A 172 8.67 29.66 2.26
C ARG A 172 9.29 28.31 1.85
N LEU A 173 8.65 27.20 2.17
CA LEU A 173 9.11 25.87 1.76
C LEU A 173 9.07 25.72 0.24
N LEU A 174 7.98 26.16 -0.41
CA LEU A 174 7.84 26.12 -1.87
C LEU A 174 8.94 26.94 -2.57
N VAL A 175 9.17 28.16 -2.12
CA VAL A 175 10.25 29.02 -2.66
C VAL A 175 11.60 28.34 -2.48
N ALA A 176 11.86 27.70 -1.33
CA ALA A 176 13.11 26.98 -1.09
C ALA A 176 13.26 25.74 -1.99
N ALA A 177 12.15 25.03 -2.28
CA ALA A 177 12.14 23.85 -3.16
C ALA A 177 12.41 24.21 -4.63
N LEU A 178 11.94 25.36 -5.08
CA LEU A 178 12.14 25.86 -6.45
C LEU A 178 13.57 26.38 -6.71
N GLN A 179 14.37 26.57 -5.68
CA GLN A 179 15.76 27.04 -5.87
C GLN A 179 16.71 25.89 -6.21
N PRO A 180 17.63 26.08 -7.16
CA PRO A 180 18.67 25.09 -7.44
C PRO A 180 19.50 24.84 -6.17
N THR A 181 19.64 23.59 -5.81
CA THR A 181 20.44 23.22 -4.63
C THR A 181 21.93 23.44 -4.93
N VAL A 182 22.53 24.46 -4.33
CA VAL A 182 23.98 24.77 -4.50
C VAL A 182 24.88 23.60 -4.07
N ARG A 183 24.37 22.66 -3.25
CA ARG A 183 25.14 21.51 -2.74
C ARG A 183 25.13 20.28 -3.65
N ASP A 184 24.16 20.15 -4.52
CA ASP A 184 24.11 19.06 -5.51
C ASP A 184 23.42 19.53 -6.81
N PRO A 185 24.21 19.92 -7.84
CA PRO A 185 23.66 20.40 -9.12
C PRO A 185 22.86 19.35 -9.90
N LYS A 186 22.88 18.08 -9.46
CA LYS A 186 22.12 17.00 -10.10
C LYS A 186 20.66 16.96 -9.66
N ILE A 187 20.36 17.60 -8.51
CA ILE A 187 18.98 17.67 -8.01
C ILE A 187 18.29 18.82 -8.71
N LYS A 188 17.32 18.51 -9.56
CA LYS A 188 16.48 19.51 -10.23
C LYS A 188 15.63 20.26 -9.19
N PRO A 189 15.30 21.53 -9.42
CA PRO A 189 14.30 22.25 -8.64
C PRO A 189 13.01 21.43 -8.56
N LEU A 190 12.45 21.33 -7.36
CA LEU A 190 11.22 20.59 -7.10
C LEU A 190 10.08 21.57 -6.96
N SER A 191 8.98 21.31 -7.65
CA SER A 191 7.72 21.98 -7.39
C SER A 191 6.79 21.06 -6.61
N PHE A 192 5.91 21.66 -5.84
CA PHE A 192 4.83 20.97 -5.14
C PHE A 192 3.59 21.84 -5.04
N SER A 193 2.46 21.21 -4.92
CA SER A 193 1.19 21.84 -4.55
C SER A 193 0.92 21.60 -3.07
N ALA A 194 0.29 22.55 -2.38
CA ALA A 194 -0.02 22.42 -0.97
C ALA A 194 -1.39 23.02 -0.61
N GLY A 195 -2.08 22.32 0.29
CA GLY A 195 -3.32 22.78 0.90
C GLY A 195 -3.16 23.01 2.39
N VAL A 196 -3.76 24.08 2.91
CA VAL A 196 -3.66 24.51 4.31
C VAL A 196 -5.04 24.61 4.94
N SER A 197 -5.21 24.01 6.12
CA SER A 197 -6.33 24.27 7.02
C SER A 197 -5.86 24.45 8.46
N ALA A 198 -6.71 25.04 9.32
CA ALA A 198 -6.37 25.36 10.70
C ALA A 198 -7.54 25.16 11.66
N LEU A 199 -7.22 24.72 12.87
CA LEU A 199 -8.11 24.72 14.04
C LEU A 199 -7.72 25.88 14.97
N PRO A 200 -8.67 26.60 15.56
CA PRO A 200 -10.12 26.45 15.42
C PRO A 200 -10.71 27.32 14.29
N ASP A 201 -9.90 28.08 13.56
CA ASP A 201 -10.33 29.17 12.68
C ASP A 201 -11.16 28.69 11.48
N LEU A 202 -10.76 27.57 10.89
CA LEU A 202 -11.41 27.00 9.71
C LEU A 202 -12.11 25.68 10.04
N ALA A 203 -11.44 24.78 10.75
CA ALA A 203 -11.95 23.46 11.07
C ALA A 203 -12.48 23.38 12.52
N ALA A 204 -13.50 22.55 12.74
CA ALA A 204 -14.07 22.31 14.06
C ALA A 204 -13.53 21.04 14.75
N ASN A 205 -12.98 20.11 13.99
CA ASN A 205 -12.50 18.81 14.47
C ASN A 205 -11.43 18.23 13.52
N ARG A 206 -10.89 17.06 13.88
CA ARG A 206 -9.86 16.35 13.14
C ARG A 206 -10.24 16.06 11.67
N SER A 207 -11.44 15.51 11.48
CA SER A 207 -11.91 15.12 10.15
C SER A 207 -12.09 16.33 9.24
N ALA A 208 -12.65 17.44 9.77
CA ALA A 208 -12.77 18.70 9.06
C ALA A 208 -11.39 19.30 8.72
N LEU A 209 -10.43 19.26 9.67
CA LEU A 209 -9.08 19.79 9.45
C LEU A 209 -8.39 19.09 8.29
N TYR A 210 -8.47 17.75 8.25
CA TYR A 210 -7.88 16.94 7.17
C TYR A 210 -8.60 17.18 5.84
N ALA A 211 -9.93 17.06 5.81
CA ALA A 211 -10.72 17.21 4.59
C ALA A 211 -10.56 18.60 3.95
N GLN A 212 -10.49 19.65 4.77
CA GLN A 212 -10.29 21.02 4.30
C GLN A 212 -8.88 21.25 3.74
N ALA A 213 -7.84 20.70 4.38
CA ALA A 213 -6.47 20.77 3.86
C ALA A 213 -6.35 20.01 2.53
N ASP A 214 -7.01 18.86 2.40
CA ASP A 214 -7.06 18.08 1.17
C ASP A 214 -7.81 18.80 0.05
N ALA A 215 -8.97 19.39 0.34
CA ALA A 215 -9.71 20.22 -0.61
C ALA A 215 -8.89 21.40 -1.11
N ALA A 216 -8.14 22.08 -0.22
CA ALA A 216 -7.25 23.17 -0.58
C ALA A 216 -6.06 22.68 -1.44
N LEU A 217 -5.48 21.51 -1.13
CA LEU A 217 -4.44 20.88 -1.95
C LEU A 217 -4.95 20.56 -3.36
N TYR A 218 -6.16 20.03 -3.44
CA TYR A 218 -6.81 19.78 -4.72
C TYR A 218 -7.03 21.07 -5.52
N ALA A 219 -7.46 22.15 -4.85
CA ALA A 219 -7.60 23.47 -5.47
C ALA A 219 -6.25 23.98 -6.02
N ALA A 220 -5.14 23.79 -5.27
CA ALA A 220 -3.80 24.14 -5.71
C ALA A 220 -3.38 23.38 -6.98
N LYS A 221 -3.66 22.08 -7.04
CA LYS A 221 -3.41 21.26 -8.24
C LYS A 221 -4.22 21.74 -9.45
N ARG A 222 -5.46 22.20 -9.24
CA ARG A 222 -6.33 22.74 -10.32
C ARG A 222 -5.92 24.13 -10.78
N ALA A 223 -5.41 24.98 -9.89
CA ALA A 223 -4.98 26.35 -10.20
C ALA A 223 -3.72 26.40 -11.10
N GLY A 224 -3.12 25.26 -11.41
CA GLY A 224 -1.95 25.16 -12.30
C GLY A 224 -0.74 24.54 -11.64
N ARG A 225 -0.88 23.99 -10.43
CA ARG A 225 0.18 23.43 -9.59
C ARG A 225 1.19 24.48 -9.10
N THR A 226 2.20 24.03 -8.36
CA THR A 226 3.27 24.90 -7.82
C THR A 226 2.68 26.06 -6.99
N GLU A 227 1.65 25.74 -6.21
CA GLU A 227 0.88 26.74 -5.44
C GLU A 227 0.56 26.23 -4.02
N VAL A 228 0.35 27.20 -3.12
CA VAL A 228 -0.14 26.95 -1.76
C VAL A 228 -1.48 27.64 -1.62
N ILE A 229 -2.52 26.90 -1.30
CA ILE A 229 -3.87 27.41 -1.09
C ILE A 229 -4.28 27.16 0.37
N VAL A 230 -4.83 28.20 1.01
CA VAL A 230 -5.54 28.06 2.29
C VAL A 230 -6.98 27.71 1.97
N TYR A 231 -7.54 26.74 2.68
CA TYR A 231 -8.95 26.42 2.56
C TYR A 231 -9.83 27.66 2.75
N ASP A 232 -10.69 27.91 1.80
CA ASP A 232 -11.66 28.99 1.85
C ASP A 232 -13.09 28.39 1.84
N PRO A 233 -13.86 28.56 2.95
CA PRO A 233 -15.25 28.12 2.97
C PRO A 233 -16.12 28.72 1.86
N ALA A 234 -15.75 29.90 1.34
CA ALA A 234 -16.49 30.55 0.25
C ALA A 234 -16.26 29.83 -1.10
N GLU A 235 -15.08 29.25 -1.31
CA GLU A 235 -14.81 28.41 -2.49
C GLU A 235 -15.53 27.06 -2.41
N GLU A 236 -15.68 26.48 -1.22
CA GLU A 236 -16.51 25.29 -0.99
C GLU A 236 -17.99 25.58 -1.27
N VAL A 237 -18.48 26.74 -0.83
CA VAL A 237 -19.83 27.23 -1.18
C VAL A 237 -19.97 27.45 -2.70
N ALA A 238 -18.90 27.82 -3.40
CA ALA A 238 -18.90 27.90 -4.86
C ALA A 238 -18.89 26.52 -5.52
N ALA A 239 -18.18 25.54 -4.93
CA ALA A 239 -18.21 24.13 -5.35
C ALA A 239 -19.56 23.46 -5.00
N THR A 240 -20.19 23.86 -3.90
CA THR A 240 -21.57 23.49 -3.51
C THR A 240 -22.62 24.41 -4.15
N SER A 241 -22.22 25.30 -5.05
CA SER A 241 -23.14 26.21 -5.75
C SER A 241 -24.24 25.43 -6.45
N PRO A 242 -25.45 25.98 -6.57
CA PRO A 242 -26.53 25.36 -7.33
C PRO A 242 -26.09 24.94 -8.74
N GLY A 243 -25.06 25.61 -9.31
CA GLY A 243 -24.45 25.27 -10.60
C GLY A 243 -23.64 23.98 -10.58
N ALA A 244 -22.81 23.74 -9.55
CA ALA A 244 -22.01 22.50 -9.44
C ALA A 244 -22.91 21.29 -9.18
N SER A 245 -23.88 21.42 -8.24
CA SER A 245 -24.89 20.40 -7.99
C SER A 245 -25.71 20.09 -9.25
N ALA A 246 -26.15 21.11 -9.99
CA ALA A 246 -26.86 20.94 -11.25
C ALA A 246 -25.99 20.28 -12.33
N ALA A 247 -24.67 20.59 -12.36
CA ALA A 247 -23.75 19.98 -13.31
C ALA A 247 -23.57 18.47 -13.06
N ILE A 248 -23.42 18.04 -11.79
CA ILE A 248 -23.37 16.62 -11.46
C ILE A 248 -24.69 15.93 -11.75
N ALA A 249 -25.83 16.55 -11.38
CA ALA A 249 -27.14 16.02 -11.71
C ALA A 249 -27.35 15.88 -13.23
N ASP A 250 -26.85 16.82 -14.05
CA ASP A 250 -26.87 16.74 -15.51
C ASP A 250 -26.00 15.60 -16.05
N VAL A 251 -24.79 15.41 -15.50
CA VAL A 251 -23.92 14.28 -15.85
C VAL A 251 -24.62 12.95 -15.62
N ILE A 252 -25.26 12.79 -14.47
CA ILE A 252 -26.02 11.57 -14.11
C ILE A 252 -27.23 11.42 -15.04
N ALA A 253 -28.08 12.45 -15.15
CA ALA A 253 -29.32 12.40 -15.90
C ALA A 253 -29.12 12.13 -17.40
N ARG A 254 -28.05 12.67 -17.98
CA ARG A 254 -27.70 12.49 -19.39
C ARG A 254 -26.76 11.34 -19.66
N ASN A 255 -26.39 10.58 -18.61
CA ASN A 255 -25.45 9.47 -18.69
C ASN A 255 -24.13 9.86 -19.41
N LEU A 256 -23.51 10.98 -18.97
CA LEU A 256 -22.23 11.45 -19.51
C LEU A 256 -21.06 10.69 -18.86
N LEU A 257 -21.23 9.41 -18.65
CA LEU A 257 -20.33 8.48 -17.97
C LEU A 257 -19.95 7.36 -18.95
N ARG A 258 -18.71 7.33 -19.40
CA ARG A 258 -18.22 6.28 -20.30
C ARG A 258 -17.45 5.22 -19.51
N PRO A 259 -17.93 3.99 -19.45
CA PRO A 259 -17.17 2.89 -18.87
C PRO A 259 -15.94 2.56 -19.71
N VAL A 260 -14.83 2.31 -19.02
CA VAL A 260 -13.60 1.69 -19.53
C VAL A 260 -13.24 0.54 -18.60
N PHE A 261 -12.52 -0.45 -19.12
CA PHE A 261 -12.29 -1.71 -18.42
C PHE A 261 -10.79 -2.02 -18.39
N GLN A 262 -10.31 -2.52 -17.28
CA GLN A 262 -8.94 -2.97 -17.13
C GLN A 262 -8.93 -4.46 -16.79
N PRO A 263 -8.18 -5.30 -17.53
CA PRO A 263 -8.15 -6.73 -17.29
C PRO A 263 -7.41 -7.09 -16.00
N ILE A 264 -7.96 -8.08 -15.28
CA ILE A 264 -7.34 -8.76 -14.16
C ILE A 264 -6.90 -10.13 -14.68
N VAL A 265 -5.61 -10.43 -14.58
CA VAL A 265 -4.95 -11.55 -15.25
C VAL A 265 -4.50 -12.59 -14.24
N ASP A 266 -4.72 -13.85 -14.53
CA ASP A 266 -4.16 -15.00 -13.82
C ASP A 266 -2.68 -15.15 -14.19
N LEU A 267 -1.78 -14.99 -13.23
CA LEU A 267 -0.34 -15.04 -13.44
C LEU A 267 0.20 -16.44 -13.82
N ASN A 268 -0.56 -17.50 -13.52
CA ASN A 268 -0.16 -18.86 -13.84
C ASN A 268 -0.49 -19.24 -15.28
N THR A 269 -1.63 -18.73 -15.80
CA THR A 269 -2.13 -19.12 -17.13
C THR A 269 -2.01 -18.00 -18.17
N GLY A 270 -1.81 -16.75 -17.74
CA GLY A 270 -1.90 -15.57 -18.59
C GLY A 270 -3.31 -15.24 -19.06
N GLY A 271 -4.33 -15.97 -18.58
CA GLY A 271 -5.73 -15.76 -18.94
C GLY A 271 -6.38 -14.63 -18.16
N THR A 272 -7.37 -13.96 -18.77
CA THR A 272 -8.15 -12.93 -18.08
C THR A 272 -9.19 -13.58 -17.16
N LEU A 273 -9.14 -13.23 -15.86
CA LEU A 273 -10.12 -13.66 -14.84
C LEU A 273 -11.38 -12.79 -14.84
N GLY A 274 -11.21 -11.51 -15.10
CA GLY A 274 -12.26 -10.51 -15.05
C GLY A 274 -11.75 -9.13 -15.45
N TYR A 275 -12.62 -8.17 -15.25
CA TYR A 275 -12.31 -6.77 -15.57
C TYR A 275 -12.73 -5.87 -14.42
N GLU A 276 -11.90 -4.89 -14.11
CA GLU A 276 -12.32 -3.74 -13.32
C GLU A 276 -12.99 -2.71 -14.21
N GLY A 277 -14.21 -2.30 -13.84
CA GLY A 277 -14.97 -1.24 -14.47
C GLY A 277 -14.62 0.12 -13.89
N LEU A 278 -14.12 1.01 -14.74
CA LEU A 278 -13.74 2.36 -14.40
C LEU A 278 -14.57 3.36 -15.21
N ILE A 279 -14.76 4.58 -14.70
CA ILE A 279 -15.54 5.62 -15.38
C ILE A 279 -14.65 6.71 -15.93
N ARG A 280 -15.05 7.26 -17.09
CA ARG A 280 -14.50 8.49 -17.68
C ARG A 280 -15.66 9.43 -18.01
N PRO A 281 -15.65 10.66 -17.49
CA PRO A 281 -16.62 11.67 -17.92
C PRO A 281 -16.42 11.95 -19.40
N VAL A 282 -17.53 12.23 -20.12
CA VAL A 282 -17.48 12.54 -21.54
C VAL A 282 -18.14 13.88 -21.85
N PRO A 283 -17.67 14.62 -22.87
CA PRO A 283 -18.31 15.88 -23.27
C PRO A 283 -19.81 15.69 -23.54
N PRO A 284 -20.66 16.65 -23.15
CA PRO A 284 -20.34 17.97 -22.65
C PRO A 284 -20.22 18.09 -21.13
N ALA A 285 -19.90 16.99 -20.40
CA ALA A 285 -19.61 17.09 -18.99
C ALA A 285 -18.49 18.13 -18.72
N PRO A 286 -18.62 18.98 -17.70
CA PRO A 286 -17.60 20.00 -17.39
C PRO A 286 -16.35 19.43 -16.73
N TYR A 287 -16.29 18.11 -16.53
CA TYR A 287 -15.19 17.38 -15.92
C TYR A 287 -14.38 16.66 -16.99
N THR A 288 -13.04 16.71 -16.89
CA THR A 288 -12.13 16.11 -17.87
C THR A 288 -11.57 14.75 -17.43
N ASP A 289 -11.65 14.44 -16.14
CA ASP A 289 -11.09 13.25 -15.51
C ASP A 289 -11.98 12.77 -14.34
N PRO A 290 -11.82 11.50 -13.91
CA PRO A 290 -12.63 10.94 -12.82
C PRO A 290 -12.42 11.66 -11.49
N VAL A 291 -11.20 12.06 -11.18
CA VAL A 291 -10.87 12.67 -9.88
C VAL A 291 -11.67 13.97 -9.70
N SER A 292 -11.70 14.83 -10.74
CA SER A 292 -12.47 16.06 -10.72
C SER A 292 -13.99 15.83 -10.63
N LEU A 293 -14.48 14.76 -11.27
CA LEU A 293 -15.90 14.39 -11.23
C LEU A 293 -16.32 13.92 -9.82
N PHE A 294 -15.57 12.99 -9.23
CA PHE A 294 -15.91 12.44 -7.91
C PHE A 294 -15.74 13.47 -6.79
N ALA A 295 -14.69 14.31 -6.85
CA ALA A 295 -14.52 15.41 -5.89
C ALA A 295 -15.67 16.43 -5.96
N ALA A 296 -16.13 16.79 -7.17
CA ALA A 296 -17.30 17.67 -7.31
C ALA A 296 -18.58 17.02 -6.80
N ALA A 297 -18.77 15.72 -6.99
CA ALA A 297 -19.90 14.97 -6.46
C ALA A 297 -19.87 14.93 -4.93
N GLU A 298 -18.72 14.71 -4.34
CA GLU A 298 -18.54 14.72 -2.89
C GLU A 298 -18.85 16.10 -2.31
N ALA A 299 -18.25 17.16 -2.84
CA ALA A 299 -18.47 18.53 -2.42
C ALA A 299 -19.94 18.96 -2.56
N SER A 300 -20.66 18.46 -3.56
CA SER A 300 -22.07 18.80 -3.81
C SER A 300 -23.09 17.81 -3.21
N GLY A 301 -22.65 16.81 -2.44
CA GLY A 301 -23.52 15.81 -1.81
C GLY A 301 -24.13 14.80 -2.78
N HIS A 302 -23.52 14.62 -3.94
CA HIS A 302 -23.98 13.71 -5.01
C HIS A 302 -23.17 12.41 -5.12
N THR A 303 -22.34 12.07 -4.13
CA THR A 303 -21.51 10.85 -4.13
C THR A 303 -22.37 9.60 -4.38
N VAL A 304 -23.41 9.42 -3.58
CA VAL A 304 -24.27 8.24 -3.66
C VAL A 304 -24.97 8.10 -5.01
N PRO A 305 -25.68 9.12 -5.54
CA PRO A 305 -26.31 9.02 -6.86
C PRO A 305 -25.27 8.85 -7.98
N LEU A 306 -24.08 9.43 -7.88
CA LEU A 306 -23.02 9.25 -8.89
C LEU A 306 -22.46 7.82 -8.85
N ASP A 307 -22.14 7.28 -7.68
CA ASP A 307 -21.63 5.91 -7.54
C ASP A 307 -22.63 4.89 -8.13
N LEU A 308 -23.92 5.01 -7.80
CA LEU A 308 -24.95 4.13 -8.34
C LEU A 308 -25.10 4.28 -9.86
N ALA A 309 -25.00 5.48 -10.41
CA ALA A 309 -25.01 5.71 -11.85
C ALA A 309 -23.76 5.12 -12.53
N CYS A 310 -22.59 5.20 -11.88
CA CYS A 310 -21.36 4.56 -12.36
C CYS A 310 -21.52 3.02 -12.39
N VAL A 311 -22.04 2.43 -11.33
CA VAL A 311 -22.32 0.98 -11.28
C VAL A 311 -23.26 0.58 -12.41
N GLU A 312 -24.36 1.30 -12.62
CA GLU A 312 -25.31 0.99 -13.68
C GLU A 312 -24.67 1.10 -15.08
N ALA A 313 -23.91 2.15 -15.34
CA ALA A 313 -23.21 2.34 -16.61
C ALA A 313 -22.17 1.21 -16.86
N ILE A 314 -21.39 0.84 -15.83
CA ILE A 314 -20.38 -0.23 -15.92
C ILE A 314 -21.05 -1.57 -16.16
N VAL A 315 -22.11 -1.92 -15.40
CA VAL A 315 -22.84 -3.18 -15.54
C VAL A 315 -23.49 -3.28 -16.92
N ALA A 316 -24.13 -2.20 -17.42
CA ALA A 316 -24.73 -2.15 -18.73
C ALA A 316 -23.72 -2.44 -19.86
N ALA A 317 -22.55 -1.81 -19.81
CA ALA A 317 -21.48 -2.02 -20.79
C ALA A 317 -20.79 -3.39 -20.59
N GLY A 318 -20.67 -3.85 -19.34
CA GLY A 318 -20.06 -5.12 -18.96
C GLY A 318 -20.93 -6.35 -19.22
N ALA A 319 -22.21 -6.19 -19.57
CA ALA A 319 -23.12 -7.32 -19.83
C ALA A 319 -22.64 -8.26 -20.95
N ARG A 320 -21.78 -7.78 -21.84
CA ARG A 320 -21.17 -8.56 -22.94
C ARG A 320 -19.88 -9.30 -22.56
N ILE A 321 -19.38 -9.13 -21.33
CA ILE A 321 -18.20 -9.87 -20.84
C ILE A 321 -18.54 -11.38 -20.83
N PRO A 322 -17.64 -12.26 -21.32
CA PRO A 322 -17.84 -13.72 -21.29
C PRO A 322 -18.26 -14.23 -19.91
N ASN A 323 -19.11 -15.26 -19.89
CA ASN A 323 -19.71 -15.77 -18.65
C ASN A 323 -18.67 -16.33 -17.65
N GLU A 324 -17.50 -16.66 -18.13
CA GLU A 324 -16.38 -17.18 -17.36
C GLU A 324 -15.58 -16.10 -16.62
N MET A 325 -15.92 -14.82 -16.83
CA MET A 325 -15.21 -13.70 -16.26
C MET A 325 -16.10 -12.90 -15.30
N PHE A 326 -15.49 -12.31 -14.29
CA PHE A 326 -16.17 -11.39 -13.38
C PHE A 326 -15.99 -9.92 -13.78
N LEU A 327 -16.83 -9.07 -13.21
CA LEU A 327 -16.75 -7.62 -13.33
C LEU A 327 -16.69 -7.01 -11.95
N SER A 328 -15.66 -6.18 -11.68
CA SER A 328 -15.61 -5.43 -10.44
C SER A 328 -16.00 -3.97 -10.63
N VAL A 329 -16.59 -3.40 -9.59
CA VAL A 329 -17.05 -2.01 -9.53
C VAL A 329 -16.66 -1.38 -8.21
N ASN A 330 -16.14 -0.17 -8.27
CA ASN A 330 -15.77 0.61 -7.10
C ASN A 330 -17.01 1.25 -6.44
N LEU A 331 -17.09 1.15 -5.12
CA LEU A 331 -18.09 1.85 -4.30
C LEU A 331 -17.40 2.53 -3.12
N SER A 332 -17.78 3.78 -2.88
CA SER A 332 -17.31 4.47 -1.68
C SER A 332 -17.98 3.90 -0.42
N PRO A 333 -17.27 3.84 0.72
CA PRO A 333 -17.87 3.49 2.02
C PRO A 333 -19.11 4.32 2.33
N ARG A 334 -19.09 5.61 2.02
CA ARG A 334 -20.23 6.52 2.19
C ARG A 334 -21.49 6.07 1.41
N THR A 335 -21.30 5.55 0.20
CA THR A 335 -22.41 5.00 -0.59
C THR A 335 -22.96 3.74 0.05
N VAL A 336 -22.10 2.87 0.56
CA VAL A 336 -22.55 1.65 1.26
C VAL A 336 -23.32 1.99 2.54
N GLU A 337 -22.91 3.03 3.29
CA GLU A 337 -23.62 3.50 4.48
C GLU A 337 -24.99 4.13 4.15
N ALA A 338 -25.15 4.71 2.98
CA ALA A 338 -26.34 5.46 2.60
C ALA A 338 -27.60 4.56 2.53
N PRO A 339 -28.79 5.08 2.90
CA PRO A 339 -30.05 4.32 2.83
C PRO A 339 -30.41 3.86 1.41
N GLU A 340 -29.99 4.61 0.40
CA GLU A 340 -30.22 4.33 -1.02
C GLU A 340 -29.50 3.07 -1.48
N PHE A 341 -28.35 2.76 -0.87
CA PHE A 341 -27.63 1.51 -1.14
C PHE A 341 -28.24 0.36 -0.31
N ASN A 342 -28.78 -0.60 -1.00
CA ASN A 342 -29.26 -1.85 -0.44
C ASN A 342 -29.23 -2.96 -1.50
N VAL A 343 -29.29 -4.20 -1.06
CA VAL A 343 -29.20 -5.37 -1.94
C VAL A 343 -30.27 -5.39 -3.02
N ALA A 344 -31.47 -4.89 -2.73
CA ALA A 344 -32.58 -4.89 -3.72
C ALA A 344 -32.31 -3.90 -4.86
N ALA A 345 -31.72 -2.74 -4.56
CA ALA A 345 -31.29 -1.76 -5.56
C ALA A 345 -30.20 -2.35 -6.47
N MET A 346 -29.19 -3.00 -5.90
CA MET A 346 -28.13 -3.65 -6.67
C MET A 346 -28.69 -4.77 -7.55
N LEU A 347 -29.52 -5.66 -7.01
CA LEU A 347 -30.18 -6.73 -7.80
C LEU A 347 -31.06 -6.17 -8.92
N SER A 348 -31.70 -5.03 -8.69
CA SER A 348 -32.51 -4.37 -9.72
C SER A 348 -31.62 -3.85 -10.87
N ILE A 349 -30.45 -3.26 -10.58
CA ILE A 349 -29.48 -2.84 -11.59
C ILE A 349 -29.03 -4.06 -12.40
N LEU A 350 -28.60 -5.12 -11.73
CA LEU A 350 -28.10 -6.33 -12.38
C LEU A 350 -29.16 -6.98 -13.27
N ALA A 351 -30.39 -7.09 -12.77
CA ALA A 351 -31.52 -7.71 -13.51
C ALA A 351 -31.89 -6.92 -14.78
N ARG A 352 -31.83 -5.56 -14.73
CA ARG A 352 -32.10 -4.73 -15.92
C ARG A 352 -31.17 -5.03 -17.08
N HIS A 353 -29.93 -5.42 -16.78
CA HIS A 353 -28.90 -5.67 -17.78
C HIS A 353 -28.58 -7.15 -17.98
N GLY A 354 -29.35 -8.05 -17.33
CA GLY A 354 -29.16 -9.50 -17.42
C GLY A 354 -27.79 -9.97 -16.88
N PHE A 355 -27.21 -9.22 -15.95
CA PHE A 355 -25.90 -9.54 -15.37
C PHE A 355 -26.07 -10.41 -14.11
N PRO A 356 -25.47 -11.61 -14.04
CA PRO A 356 -25.58 -12.49 -12.89
C PRO A 356 -24.90 -11.91 -11.64
N PRO A 357 -25.54 -11.90 -10.47
CA PRO A 357 -24.95 -11.39 -9.23
C PRO A 357 -23.60 -12.04 -8.88
N GLU A 358 -23.45 -13.34 -9.17
CA GLU A 358 -22.26 -14.14 -8.85
C GLU A 358 -21.00 -13.67 -9.59
N ARG A 359 -21.20 -12.86 -10.62
CA ARG A 359 -20.13 -12.30 -11.44
C ARG A 359 -19.79 -10.86 -11.07
N LEU A 360 -20.57 -10.22 -10.20
CA LEU A 360 -20.27 -8.87 -9.73
C LEU A 360 -19.37 -8.92 -8.49
N VAL A 361 -18.31 -8.13 -8.51
CA VAL A 361 -17.44 -7.86 -7.38
C VAL A 361 -17.61 -6.40 -6.98
N ILE A 362 -17.92 -6.15 -5.72
CA ILE A 362 -17.99 -4.80 -5.14
C ILE A 362 -16.64 -4.51 -4.47
N GLU A 363 -15.94 -3.50 -4.93
CA GLU A 363 -14.67 -3.06 -4.38
C GLU A 363 -14.87 -1.92 -3.39
N LEU A 364 -14.28 -2.04 -2.21
CA LEU A 364 -14.27 -1.01 -1.17
C LEU A 364 -12.86 -0.48 -0.99
N THR A 365 -12.71 0.83 -1.13
CA THR A 365 -11.43 1.51 -0.92
C THR A 365 -11.16 1.78 0.55
N GLU A 366 -9.88 1.66 0.97
CA GLU A 366 -9.42 1.95 2.34
C GLU A 366 -9.45 3.45 2.70
N HIS A 367 -9.46 4.34 1.69
CA HIS A 367 -9.15 5.77 1.84
C HIS A 367 -10.21 6.60 2.59
N GLN A 368 -11.44 6.11 2.70
CA GLN A 368 -12.50 6.83 3.40
C GLN A 368 -12.85 6.15 4.73
N PRO A 369 -13.00 6.92 5.82
CA PRO A 369 -13.41 6.36 7.10
C PRO A 369 -14.84 5.82 7.01
N ILE A 370 -15.06 4.66 7.60
CA ILE A 370 -16.39 4.06 7.82
C ILE A 370 -16.89 4.57 9.17
N GLU A 371 -18.06 5.19 9.20
CA GLU A 371 -18.68 5.71 10.41
C GLU A 371 -19.38 4.60 11.22
N ASP A 372 -20.13 3.73 10.52
CA ASP A 372 -20.85 2.58 11.12
C ASP A 372 -20.46 1.26 10.45
N ILE A 373 -19.40 0.63 10.95
CA ILE A 373 -18.88 -0.63 10.42
C ILE A 373 -19.90 -1.77 10.52
N GLU A 374 -20.79 -1.77 11.54
CA GLU A 374 -21.81 -2.78 11.71
C GLU A 374 -22.91 -2.67 10.63
N GLN A 375 -23.31 -1.45 10.30
CA GLN A 375 -24.26 -1.20 9.21
C GLN A 375 -23.66 -1.60 7.87
N VAL A 376 -22.41 -1.21 7.59
CA VAL A 376 -21.68 -1.60 6.37
C VAL A 376 -21.62 -3.12 6.26
N ARG A 377 -21.18 -3.80 7.33
CA ARG A 377 -21.11 -5.27 7.38
C ARG A 377 -22.45 -5.91 7.05
N HIS A 378 -23.53 -5.47 7.70
CA HIS A 378 -24.85 -6.03 7.48
C HIS A 378 -25.32 -5.93 6.01
N LYS A 379 -25.06 -4.77 5.36
CA LYS A 379 -25.42 -4.54 3.95
C LYS A 379 -24.58 -5.38 3.00
N LEU A 380 -23.25 -5.44 3.22
CA LEU A 380 -22.34 -6.24 2.41
C LEU A 380 -22.58 -7.73 2.57
N ASP A 381 -22.87 -8.21 3.77
CA ASP A 381 -23.30 -9.60 4.00
C ASP A 381 -24.60 -9.94 3.24
N ALA A 382 -25.51 -8.98 3.11
CA ALA A 382 -26.72 -9.16 2.31
C ALA A 382 -26.41 -9.27 0.81
N CYS A 383 -25.46 -8.47 0.30
CA CYS A 383 -24.94 -8.57 -1.06
C CYS A 383 -24.29 -9.94 -1.31
N SER A 384 -23.41 -10.39 -0.39
CA SER A 384 -22.73 -11.69 -0.49
C SER A 384 -23.71 -12.86 -0.48
N ARG A 385 -24.72 -12.82 0.38
CA ARG A 385 -25.80 -13.86 0.38
C ARG A 385 -26.61 -13.90 -0.90
N SER A 386 -26.61 -12.81 -1.68
CA SER A 386 -27.27 -12.74 -2.99
C SER A 386 -26.36 -13.16 -4.15
N GLY A 387 -25.16 -13.64 -3.84
CA GLY A 387 -24.18 -14.13 -4.80
C GLY A 387 -23.09 -13.12 -5.18
N MET A 388 -23.27 -11.82 -4.90
CA MET A 388 -22.25 -10.81 -5.16
C MET A 388 -21.00 -11.06 -4.31
N ARG A 389 -19.83 -10.61 -4.77
CA ARG A 389 -18.55 -10.75 -4.11
C ARG A 389 -18.03 -9.43 -3.63
N LEU A 390 -17.11 -9.49 -2.68
CA LEU A 390 -16.51 -8.31 -2.08
C LEU A 390 -15.00 -8.31 -2.30
N ALA A 391 -14.46 -7.17 -2.66
CA ALA A 391 -13.02 -6.94 -2.72
C ALA A 391 -12.61 -5.79 -1.80
N ALA A 392 -11.51 -6.00 -1.08
CA ALA A 392 -10.80 -4.92 -0.39
C ALA A 392 -9.75 -4.35 -1.33
N ASP A 393 -9.82 -3.03 -1.56
CA ASP A 393 -8.97 -2.32 -2.50
C ASP A 393 -7.88 -1.50 -1.80
N ASP A 394 -6.74 -1.28 -2.49
CA ASP A 394 -5.59 -0.47 -2.03
C ASP A 394 -4.97 -0.92 -0.69
N LEU A 395 -5.02 -2.21 -0.36
CA LEU A 395 -4.47 -2.70 0.90
C LEU A 395 -2.95 -2.49 0.99
N GLY A 396 -2.56 -1.76 2.03
CA GLY A 396 -1.16 -1.44 2.33
C GLY A 396 -0.75 -0.01 2.00
N ALA A 397 -1.62 0.79 1.41
CA ALA A 397 -1.43 2.23 1.27
C ALA A 397 -1.64 2.97 2.60
N GLY A 398 -2.43 2.39 3.54
CA GLY A 398 -2.76 2.97 4.83
C GLY A 398 -2.78 1.98 6.01
N ASN A 399 -3.29 2.43 7.17
CA ASN A 399 -3.40 1.61 8.38
C ASN A 399 -4.80 1.01 8.59
N ALA A 400 -5.81 1.42 7.82
CA ALA A 400 -7.20 0.99 7.98
C ALA A 400 -7.46 -0.39 7.37
N GLY A 401 -6.67 -0.83 6.36
CA GLY A 401 -6.92 -2.06 5.61
C GLY A 401 -6.88 -3.33 6.44
N LEU A 402 -5.93 -3.48 7.36
CA LEU A 402 -5.91 -4.64 8.26
C LEU A 402 -7.11 -4.68 9.20
N ARG A 403 -7.62 -3.50 9.61
CA ARG A 403 -8.84 -3.42 10.43
C ARG A 403 -10.06 -3.80 9.58
N LEU A 404 -10.14 -3.31 8.36
CA LEU A 404 -11.20 -3.66 7.41
C LEU A 404 -11.25 -5.18 7.17
N LEU A 405 -10.08 -5.83 6.99
CA LEU A 405 -9.96 -7.28 6.85
C LEU A 405 -10.35 -8.05 8.11
N SER A 406 -10.24 -7.44 9.30
CA SER A 406 -10.66 -8.08 10.55
C SER A 406 -12.18 -7.99 10.77
N ASP A 407 -12.80 -6.93 10.29
CA ASP A 407 -14.20 -6.61 10.57
C ASP A 407 -15.14 -7.10 9.45
N LEU A 408 -14.64 -7.22 8.21
CA LEU A 408 -15.41 -7.64 7.03
C LEU A 408 -14.78 -8.89 6.38
N ARG A 409 -15.61 -9.68 5.71
CA ARG A 409 -15.16 -10.83 4.93
C ARG A 409 -15.08 -10.46 3.45
N PHE A 410 -13.89 -10.64 2.87
CA PHE A 410 -13.65 -10.37 1.45
C PHE A 410 -13.35 -11.66 0.69
N ASP A 411 -13.82 -11.72 -0.56
CA ASP A 411 -13.52 -12.78 -1.52
C ASP A 411 -12.25 -12.47 -2.32
N ILE A 412 -11.89 -11.18 -2.40
CA ILE A 412 -10.72 -10.67 -3.12
C ILE A 412 -10.00 -9.65 -2.23
N VAL A 413 -8.69 -9.66 -2.29
CA VAL A 413 -7.80 -8.72 -1.61
C VAL A 413 -6.85 -8.15 -2.64
N LYS A 414 -6.92 -6.82 -2.91
CA LYS A 414 -6.07 -6.13 -3.86
C LYS A 414 -4.92 -5.46 -3.09
N VAL A 415 -3.69 -5.71 -3.52
CA VAL A 415 -2.46 -5.23 -2.86
C VAL A 415 -1.80 -4.21 -3.75
N ASP A 416 -1.62 -2.99 -3.22
CA ASP A 416 -0.94 -1.89 -3.92
C ASP A 416 0.51 -2.23 -4.26
N LEU A 417 0.92 -1.94 -5.49
CA LEU A 417 2.26 -2.20 -5.97
C LEU A 417 3.35 -1.47 -5.19
N GLY A 418 3.06 -0.30 -4.61
CA GLY A 418 4.01 0.43 -3.77
C GLY A 418 4.44 -0.38 -2.54
N LEU A 419 3.58 -1.29 -2.05
CA LEU A 419 3.95 -2.25 -1.01
C LEU A 419 4.88 -3.34 -1.58
N VAL A 420 4.61 -3.82 -2.80
CA VAL A 420 5.41 -4.86 -3.47
C VAL A 420 6.77 -4.32 -3.91
N GLN A 421 6.84 -3.14 -4.50
CA GLN A 421 8.10 -2.52 -4.95
C GLN A 421 9.10 -2.27 -3.82
N ARG A 422 8.62 -2.02 -2.61
CA ARG A 422 9.44 -1.90 -1.39
C ARG A 422 9.84 -3.26 -0.82
N SER A 423 9.35 -4.35 -1.38
CA SER A 423 9.55 -5.71 -0.92
C SER A 423 10.78 -6.33 -1.59
N SER A 424 11.98 -6.05 -1.05
CA SER A 424 13.17 -6.88 -1.33
C SER A 424 13.10 -8.15 -0.48
N PRO A 425 13.72 -9.27 -0.89
CA PRO A 425 13.80 -10.46 -0.05
C PRO A 425 14.32 -10.14 1.36
N GLY A 426 13.49 -10.37 2.39
CA GLY A 426 13.82 -10.05 3.78
C GLY A 426 13.47 -8.62 4.22
N ALA A 427 12.87 -7.78 3.39
CA ALA A 427 12.36 -6.47 3.79
C ALA A 427 11.07 -6.62 4.63
N PRO A 428 10.78 -5.69 5.56
CA PRO A 428 9.53 -5.71 6.33
C PRO A 428 8.27 -5.69 5.46
N SER A 429 8.29 -5.04 4.31
CA SER A 429 7.19 -4.99 3.34
C SER A 429 6.89 -6.35 2.71
N SER A 430 7.90 -7.19 2.43
CA SER A 430 7.68 -8.58 1.99
C SER A 430 6.89 -9.37 3.03
N ALA A 431 7.25 -9.24 4.31
CA ALA A 431 6.56 -9.93 5.38
C ALA A 431 5.09 -9.49 5.52
N VAL A 432 4.76 -8.24 5.17
CA VAL A 432 3.37 -7.76 5.14
C VAL A 432 2.61 -8.42 3.99
N VAL A 433 3.16 -8.43 2.76
CA VAL A 433 2.53 -9.11 1.61
C VAL A 433 2.38 -10.61 1.88
N GLU A 434 3.41 -11.28 2.39
CA GLU A 434 3.34 -12.69 2.77
C GLU A 434 2.24 -12.94 3.82
N SER A 435 2.07 -12.02 4.78
CA SER A 435 1.01 -12.11 5.78
C SER A 435 -0.39 -11.96 5.16
N ILE A 436 -0.56 -11.05 4.20
CA ILE A 436 -1.81 -10.87 3.45
C ILE A 436 -2.10 -12.12 2.62
N VAL A 437 -1.11 -12.67 1.92
CA VAL A 437 -1.26 -13.91 1.15
C VAL A 437 -1.63 -15.08 2.06
N ALA A 438 -0.96 -15.22 3.20
CA ALA A 438 -1.28 -16.26 4.19
C ALA A 438 -2.69 -16.08 4.78
N PHE A 439 -3.12 -14.85 5.04
CA PHE A 439 -4.49 -14.54 5.47
C PHE A 439 -5.50 -14.93 4.40
N ALA A 440 -5.30 -14.48 3.16
CA ALA A 440 -6.16 -14.78 2.02
C ALA A 440 -6.29 -16.30 1.78
N ALA A 441 -5.19 -17.04 1.87
CA ALA A 441 -5.18 -18.50 1.78
C ALA A 441 -6.05 -19.16 2.86
N ARG A 442 -6.08 -18.62 4.07
CA ARG A 442 -6.90 -19.14 5.20
C ARG A 442 -8.37 -18.79 5.08
N THR A 443 -8.69 -17.65 4.49
CA THR A 443 -10.08 -17.15 4.30
C THR A 443 -10.69 -17.60 2.97
N GLY A 444 -9.87 -18.12 2.04
CA GLY A 444 -10.27 -18.51 0.70
C GLY A 444 -10.40 -17.31 -0.26
N ALA A 445 -9.77 -16.17 0.07
CA ALA A 445 -9.77 -14.99 -0.78
C ALA A 445 -8.69 -15.07 -1.88
N LEU A 446 -8.96 -14.46 -3.04
CA LEU A 446 -7.99 -14.26 -4.11
C LEU A 446 -7.14 -13.02 -3.80
N VAL A 447 -5.81 -13.09 -4.00
CA VAL A 447 -4.94 -11.91 -3.91
C VAL A 447 -4.61 -11.41 -5.31
N ILE A 448 -4.83 -10.12 -5.55
CA ILE A 448 -4.53 -9.43 -6.80
C ILE A 448 -3.45 -8.38 -6.52
N GLY A 449 -2.34 -8.43 -7.24
CA GLY A 449 -1.33 -7.37 -7.24
C GLY A 449 -1.71 -6.26 -8.22
N GLU A 450 -1.73 -5.02 -7.77
CA GLU A 450 -2.13 -3.87 -8.56
C GLU A 450 -0.96 -3.05 -9.08
N GLY A 451 -1.21 -2.24 -10.11
CA GLY A 451 -0.25 -1.28 -10.63
C GLY A 451 0.97 -1.89 -11.33
N VAL A 452 0.89 -3.14 -11.79
CA VAL A 452 2.01 -3.84 -12.43
C VAL A 452 2.36 -3.17 -13.77
N GLU A 453 3.59 -2.68 -13.88
CA GLU A 453 4.09 -1.99 -15.08
C GLU A 453 5.26 -2.74 -15.75
N HIS A 454 5.96 -3.63 -15.02
CA HIS A 454 7.18 -4.33 -15.47
C HIS A 454 7.13 -5.83 -15.18
N GLU A 455 7.81 -6.63 -16.00
CA GLU A 455 7.86 -8.11 -15.86
C GLU A 455 8.53 -8.56 -14.55
N GLU A 456 9.51 -7.79 -14.05
CA GLU A 456 10.18 -8.09 -12.78
C GLU A 456 9.20 -8.05 -11.59
N GLN A 457 8.17 -7.21 -11.67
CA GLN A 457 7.13 -7.10 -10.64
C GLN A 457 6.22 -8.34 -10.64
N VAL A 458 5.96 -8.92 -11.82
CA VAL A 458 5.25 -10.21 -11.94
C VAL A 458 6.03 -11.31 -11.21
N GLN A 459 7.35 -11.37 -11.42
CA GLN A 459 8.21 -12.36 -10.75
C GLN A 459 8.21 -12.15 -9.23
N GLN A 460 8.26 -10.91 -8.75
CA GLN A 460 8.18 -10.59 -7.33
C GLN A 460 6.85 -11.02 -6.72
N LEU A 461 5.72 -10.66 -7.35
CA LEU A 461 4.38 -11.05 -6.93
C LEU A 461 4.23 -12.57 -6.86
N THR A 462 4.65 -13.26 -7.91
CA THR A 462 4.60 -14.73 -7.99
C THR A 462 5.47 -15.37 -6.90
N GLY A 463 6.66 -14.83 -6.66
CA GLY A 463 7.55 -15.29 -5.58
C GLY A 463 6.97 -15.09 -4.17
N LEU A 464 6.07 -14.13 -3.99
CA LEU A 464 5.33 -13.90 -2.76
C LEU A 464 4.01 -14.72 -2.66
N GLY A 465 3.68 -15.50 -3.70
CA GLY A 465 2.48 -16.34 -3.73
C GLY A 465 1.23 -15.62 -4.23
N VAL A 466 1.34 -14.44 -4.84
CA VAL A 466 0.24 -13.74 -5.51
C VAL A 466 -0.01 -14.39 -6.86
N THR A 467 -1.26 -14.71 -7.18
CA THR A 467 -1.64 -15.51 -8.35
C THR A 467 -2.41 -14.75 -9.41
N ALA A 468 -2.83 -13.53 -9.12
CA ALA A 468 -3.51 -12.65 -10.07
C ALA A 468 -2.93 -11.24 -10.01
N ALA A 469 -3.00 -10.49 -11.10
CA ALA A 469 -2.50 -9.12 -11.15
C ALA A 469 -3.24 -8.25 -12.15
N GLN A 470 -3.10 -6.94 -11.95
CA GLN A 470 -3.64 -5.87 -12.76
C GLN A 470 -2.60 -4.77 -12.94
N GLY A 471 -2.54 -4.14 -14.10
CA GLY A 471 -1.61 -3.03 -14.32
C GLY A 471 -1.38 -2.72 -15.80
N TYR A 472 -0.58 -1.69 -16.05
CA TYR A 472 -0.31 -1.22 -17.41
C TYR A 472 0.58 -2.17 -18.22
N LEU A 473 1.27 -3.09 -17.57
CA LEU A 473 1.98 -4.18 -18.25
C LEU A 473 1.01 -5.02 -19.09
N PHE A 474 -0.18 -5.30 -18.57
CA PHE A 474 -1.17 -6.14 -19.24
C PHE A 474 -2.03 -5.32 -20.20
N SER A 475 -2.64 -4.23 -19.71
CA SER A 475 -3.40 -3.27 -20.49
C SER A 475 -3.68 -2.00 -19.72
N ARG A 476 -3.75 -0.87 -20.41
CA ARG A 476 -4.37 0.35 -19.86
C ARG A 476 -5.89 0.19 -19.87
N PRO A 477 -6.64 0.89 -18.96
CA PRO A 477 -8.09 0.94 -19.04
C PRO A 477 -8.57 1.39 -20.42
N GLY A 478 -9.43 0.59 -21.04
CA GLY A 478 -9.93 0.82 -22.39
C GLY A 478 -11.31 0.20 -22.64
N PRO A 479 -11.84 0.25 -23.86
CA PRO A 479 -13.07 -0.43 -24.21
C PRO A 479 -12.87 -1.95 -24.11
N LEU A 480 -13.95 -2.68 -23.81
CA LEU A 480 -13.94 -4.15 -23.84
C LEU A 480 -13.58 -4.65 -25.25
N PRO A 481 -12.84 -5.77 -25.35
CA PRO A 481 -12.54 -6.44 -26.60
C PRO A 481 -13.83 -6.81 -27.35
N ASP A 482 -13.72 -6.95 -28.67
CA ASP A 482 -14.80 -7.53 -29.48
C ASP A 482 -14.65 -9.06 -29.50
N TRP A 483 -15.44 -9.76 -28.69
CA TRP A 483 -15.46 -11.23 -28.65
C TRP A 483 -16.20 -11.89 -29.83
N GLY A 484 -16.72 -11.11 -30.78
CA GLY A 484 -17.32 -11.61 -32.03
C GLY A 484 -16.32 -12.06 -33.09
N ALA A 485 -15.09 -11.59 -33.01
CA ALA A 485 -13.94 -12.13 -33.73
C ALA A 485 -13.24 -13.10 -32.76
N GLU A 486 -13.05 -14.38 -33.12
CA GLU A 486 -12.55 -15.48 -32.29
C GLU A 486 -11.69 -15.03 -31.08
N PRO A 487 -12.02 -15.41 -29.85
CA PRO A 487 -11.22 -15.05 -28.70
C PRO A 487 -9.87 -15.76 -28.79
N GLY A 488 -8.91 -15.08 -29.42
CA GLY A 488 -7.52 -15.45 -29.20
C GLY A 488 -7.23 -15.24 -27.71
N PRO A 489 -6.59 -16.18 -27.02
CA PRO A 489 -6.13 -15.94 -25.67
C PRO A 489 -5.33 -14.63 -25.71
N VAL A 490 -5.64 -13.68 -24.80
CA VAL A 490 -4.82 -12.50 -24.60
C VAL A 490 -3.52 -12.97 -23.94
N ASN A 491 -2.68 -13.63 -24.74
CA ASN A 491 -1.42 -14.22 -24.32
C ASN A 491 -0.33 -13.15 -24.39
N LEU A 492 -0.48 -12.07 -23.62
CA LEU A 492 0.47 -10.96 -23.59
C LEU A 492 1.75 -11.34 -22.84
N LEU A 493 1.70 -12.29 -21.92
CA LEU A 493 2.83 -12.64 -21.05
C LEU A 493 3.67 -13.84 -21.53
N MET A 494 3.12 -14.74 -22.35
CA MET A 494 3.81 -15.99 -22.66
C MET A 494 4.90 -15.89 -23.73
N ARG A 495 5.25 -14.70 -24.19
CA ARG A 495 6.31 -14.59 -25.20
C ARG A 495 7.72 -14.55 -24.63
N HIS A 496 7.92 -14.24 -23.34
CA HIS A 496 9.29 -14.01 -22.80
C HIS A 496 9.53 -14.39 -21.33
N VAL A 497 8.57 -14.93 -20.57
CA VAL A 497 8.80 -15.32 -19.18
C VAL A 497 8.75 -16.84 -19.07
N GLU A 498 9.92 -17.48 -18.98
CA GLU A 498 10.02 -18.84 -18.44
C GLU A 498 9.74 -18.77 -16.93
N VAL A 499 8.48 -18.79 -16.56
CA VAL A 499 8.07 -18.96 -15.15
C VAL A 499 8.09 -20.47 -14.90
N GLU A 500 8.94 -20.93 -13.98
CA GLU A 500 8.75 -22.29 -13.44
C GLU A 500 7.32 -22.39 -12.92
N PRO A 501 6.51 -23.37 -13.38
CA PRO A 501 5.14 -23.49 -12.92
C PRO A 501 5.17 -23.75 -11.42
N LEU A 502 4.63 -22.81 -10.66
CA LEU A 502 4.33 -23.02 -9.25
C LEU A 502 3.41 -24.25 -9.13
N PRO A 503 3.48 -25.00 -8.03
CA PRO A 503 2.54 -26.08 -7.77
C PRO A 503 1.14 -25.49 -7.87
N VAL A 504 0.28 -26.13 -8.69
CA VAL A 504 -1.08 -25.69 -9.03
C VAL A 504 -1.73 -25.13 -7.75
N ASP A 505 -1.98 -23.82 -7.74
CA ASP A 505 -2.54 -23.18 -6.57
C ASP A 505 -3.95 -23.70 -6.34
N SER A 506 -4.08 -24.62 -5.39
CA SER A 506 -5.35 -25.21 -5.00
C SER A 506 -6.38 -24.15 -4.56
N HIS A 507 -5.91 -22.97 -4.11
CA HIS A 507 -6.77 -21.87 -3.67
C HIS A 507 -7.38 -21.13 -4.86
N LEU A 508 -6.60 -20.78 -5.88
CA LEU A 508 -7.12 -20.14 -7.08
C LEU A 508 -8.14 -21.05 -7.80
N GLU A 509 -7.84 -22.34 -7.91
CA GLU A 509 -8.77 -23.29 -8.51
C GLU A 509 -10.01 -23.55 -7.63
N ALA A 510 -9.85 -23.54 -6.32
CA ALA A 510 -10.99 -23.60 -5.39
C ALA A 510 -11.84 -22.32 -5.48
N TRP A 511 -11.20 -21.17 -5.59
CA TRP A 511 -11.86 -19.89 -5.79
C TRP A 511 -12.61 -19.84 -7.13
N LYS A 512 -11.97 -20.19 -8.26
CA LYS A 512 -12.62 -20.29 -9.59
C LYS A 512 -13.87 -21.18 -9.54
N ARG A 513 -13.79 -22.33 -8.88
CA ARG A 513 -14.94 -23.24 -8.71
C ARG A 513 -16.04 -22.61 -7.85
N SER A 514 -15.69 -21.90 -6.78
CA SER A 514 -16.66 -21.26 -5.89
C SER A 514 -17.47 -20.16 -6.60
N ILE A 515 -16.90 -19.58 -7.67
CA ILE A 515 -17.52 -18.51 -8.46
C ILE A 515 -18.18 -18.99 -9.76
N GLY A 516 -18.16 -20.29 -10.02
CA GLY A 516 -18.72 -20.85 -11.27
C GLY A 516 -17.88 -20.52 -12.52
N LEU A 517 -16.65 -20.00 -12.36
CA LEU A 517 -15.71 -19.87 -13.48
C LEU A 517 -15.27 -21.27 -13.95
N ALA A 518 -15.26 -21.48 -15.27
CA ALA A 518 -14.79 -22.73 -15.83
C ALA A 518 -13.32 -22.97 -15.43
N THR A 519 -13.04 -24.07 -14.76
CA THR A 519 -11.65 -24.49 -14.57
C THR A 519 -11.09 -24.81 -15.95
N ALA A 520 -9.92 -24.24 -16.30
CA ALA A 520 -9.24 -24.57 -17.55
C ALA A 520 -9.20 -26.09 -17.70
N ALA A 521 -9.69 -26.60 -18.83
CA ALA A 521 -9.70 -28.02 -19.11
C ALA A 521 -8.28 -28.56 -18.91
N ALA A 522 -8.14 -29.56 -18.08
CA ALA A 522 -6.88 -30.22 -17.84
C ALA A 522 -6.21 -30.49 -19.19
N GLU A 523 -5.02 -29.94 -19.41
CA GLU A 523 -4.22 -30.22 -20.60
C GLU A 523 -4.24 -31.71 -20.89
N PRO A 524 -4.34 -32.13 -22.15
CA PRO A 524 -4.23 -33.52 -22.49
C PRO A 524 -2.86 -33.99 -21.99
N ARG A 525 -2.84 -34.91 -21.02
CA ARG A 525 -1.64 -35.53 -20.51
C ARG A 525 -0.84 -36.02 -21.71
N LEU A 526 0.25 -35.33 -22.02
CA LEU A 526 1.29 -35.84 -22.91
C LEU A 526 1.68 -37.22 -22.34
N ARG A 527 1.29 -38.27 -23.02
CA ARG A 527 1.77 -39.63 -22.69
C ARG A 527 3.28 -39.53 -22.68
N PRO A 528 3.96 -40.02 -21.64
CA PRO A 528 5.41 -40.15 -21.69
C PRO A 528 5.77 -40.93 -22.93
N ALA A 529 6.68 -40.42 -23.74
CA ALA A 529 7.21 -41.08 -24.91
C ALA A 529 7.67 -42.47 -24.48
N ALA A 530 7.19 -43.52 -25.18
CA ALA A 530 7.61 -44.86 -24.95
C ALA A 530 9.15 -44.92 -25.06
N PRO A 531 9.85 -45.68 -24.19
CA PRO A 531 11.29 -45.79 -24.24
C PRO A 531 11.71 -46.27 -25.63
N ALA A 532 12.63 -45.55 -26.25
CA ALA A 532 13.19 -45.87 -27.56
C ALA A 532 13.69 -47.33 -27.55
N ALA A 533 13.26 -48.10 -28.56
CA ALA A 533 13.73 -49.47 -28.76
C ALA A 533 15.27 -49.48 -28.91
N PRO A 534 15.97 -50.47 -28.35
CA PRO A 534 17.43 -50.55 -28.44
C PRO A 534 17.89 -50.69 -29.90
N ASP A 535 18.89 -49.89 -30.28
CA ASP A 535 19.56 -49.93 -31.58
C ASP A 535 20.02 -51.35 -31.94
N PRO A 536 19.85 -51.81 -33.21
CA PRO A 536 20.37 -53.06 -33.67
C PRO A 536 21.91 -53.01 -33.72
N PRO A 537 22.61 -54.14 -33.50
CA PRO A 537 24.07 -54.19 -33.39
C PRO A 537 24.76 -53.78 -34.70
N ARG A 538 25.65 -52.80 -34.62
CA ARG A 538 26.53 -52.39 -35.73
C ARG A 538 27.41 -53.56 -36.21
N ARG A 539 27.22 -54.02 -37.46
CA ARG A 539 28.13 -54.90 -38.17
C ARG A 539 29.46 -54.17 -38.41
N ARG A 540 30.53 -54.74 -37.93
CA ARG A 540 31.94 -54.44 -38.30
C ARG A 540 32.11 -54.61 -39.80
N ALA A 541 32.45 -53.57 -40.55
CA ALA A 541 32.99 -53.66 -41.89
C ALA A 541 34.53 -53.52 -41.82
N ARG A 542 35.18 -54.49 -42.45
CA ARG A 542 36.65 -54.65 -42.56
C ARG A 542 37.27 -53.57 -43.43
N ASP A 543 38.50 -53.25 -43.07
CA ASP A 543 39.49 -52.50 -43.83
C ASP A 543 39.54 -52.82 -45.31
N HIS A 544 39.65 -51.83 -46.19
CA HIS A 544 40.53 -51.84 -47.34
C HIS A 544 41.11 -50.47 -47.63
N ARG A 545 42.42 -50.38 -47.62
CA ARG A 545 43.30 -49.27 -48.00
C ARG A 545 43.17 -48.99 -49.50
N SER A 546 43.26 -47.76 -49.94
CA SER A 546 44.33 -47.27 -50.86
C SER A 546 43.99 -45.84 -51.36
N ALA A 547 44.89 -44.95 -51.11
CA ALA A 547 45.65 -44.10 -52.00
C ALA A 547 44.92 -43.20 -53.01
N GLY A 548 45.22 -41.90 -52.91
CA GLY A 548 45.06 -41.00 -54.02
C GLY A 548 44.99 -39.50 -53.61
N ARG A 549 46.10 -38.81 -53.66
CA ARG A 549 46.30 -37.35 -53.51
C ARG A 549 46.29 -36.70 -54.90
N PRO A 550 46.37 -35.32 -55.03
CA PRO A 550 45.34 -34.35 -55.40
C PRO A 550 45.61 -33.77 -56.82
N PRO A 551 45.07 -32.65 -57.32
CA PRO A 551 45.54 -31.29 -57.06
C PRO A 551 44.55 -30.10 -57.21
N ARG A 552 44.84 -29.10 -56.52
CA ARG A 552 45.03 -27.65 -56.74
C ARG A 552 44.30 -26.90 -57.86
N ALA A 553 43.85 -25.70 -57.42
CA ALA A 553 43.87 -24.38 -58.04
C ALA A 553 42.66 -24.05 -58.96
N THR A 554 42.05 -22.85 -58.97
CA THR A 554 42.50 -21.45 -58.96
C THR A 554 41.28 -20.51 -58.89
N ARG A 555 41.38 -19.43 -58.17
CA ARG A 555 41.14 -18.01 -58.46
C ARG A 555 40.15 -17.62 -59.59
N SER A 556 39.24 -16.67 -59.24
CA SER A 556 39.21 -15.26 -59.71
C SER A 556 37.86 -14.64 -59.33
N VAL A 557 37.83 -13.55 -58.58
CA VAL A 557 37.81 -12.12 -58.92
C VAL A 557 36.50 -11.67 -59.57
N GLY A 558 35.67 -10.95 -58.82
CA GLY A 558 34.77 -9.85 -58.85
C GLY A 558 34.38 -9.19 -60.19
N PRO A 559 33.74 -8.02 -60.26
CA PRO A 559 32.83 -7.32 -59.33
C PRO A 559 31.52 -6.93 -60.08
N GLY A 560 30.62 -6.35 -59.32
CA GLY A 560 29.41 -5.70 -59.81
C GLY A 560 28.52 -5.32 -58.66
#